data_1cebe278136b6b12816c449661102847
#
_entry.id   1cebe278136b6b12816c449661102847
#
_cell.length_a   1.000
_cell.length_b   1.000
_cell.length_c   1.000
_cell.angle_alpha   90.00
_cell.angle_beta   90.00
_cell.angle_gamma   90.00
#
_symmetry.space_group_name_H-M   'P 1'
#
loop_
_entity.id
_entity.type
_entity.pdbx_description
1 polymer ?
#
loop_
_entity_poly.entity_id
_entity_poly.type
_entity_poly.pdbx_seq_one_letter_code
_entity_poly.pdbx_strand_id
1 'polypeptide(L)'
;MLFRSMNLIGKYAKNNVIISSSSSGLLPTKIYSKCKNPARTMIGHPFNPVYLCPGVEVVAGKKTKTKFLNKANKFYKSISMNPIIVKKELPGYLADRLQEALWREGLHIINEGYATTKDLDRAIEDGPGLRWSLMGTFLTFHLAGGKLGMKHMLEQFGPALKLPWTKLKAPKLSKKLSSRVISGTKSQAKGKSVAMISSIRDEYLVNLQKLRKKYEDKLRK
;
A
#
# COMPACT_ATOMS: atom_id res chain seq x y z
N MET A 1 -8.46 -3.23 23.05
CA MET A 1 -9.77 -2.69 22.60
C MET A 1 -10.29 -3.43 21.36
N LEU A 2 -9.57 -3.49 20.25
CA LEU A 2 -10.01 -4.10 18.96
C LEU A 2 -10.55 -5.55 19.10
N PHE A 3 -9.82 -6.45 19.76
CA PHE A 3 -10.24 -7.85 19.94
C PHE A 3 -11.60 -7.99 20.69
N ARG A 4 -11.85 -7.13 21.69
CA ARG A 4 -13.12 -7.12 22.43
C ARG A 4 -14.27 -6.67 21.52
N SER A 5 -14.08 -5.60 20.76
CA SER A 5 -15.08 -5.09 19.81
C SER A 5 -15.42 -6.11 18.74
N MET A 6 -14.42 -6.77 18.15
CA MET A 6 -14.63 -7.79 17.11
C MET A 6 -15.35 -9.03 17.64
N ASN A 7 -15.09 -9.42 18.90
CA ASN A 7 -15.84 -10.51 19.55
C ASN A 7 -17.32 -10.13 19.75
N LEU A 8 -17.61 -8.93 20.25
CA LEU A 8 -18.98 -8.42 20.43
C LEU A 8 -19.72 -8.36 19.09
N ILE A 9 -19.13 -7.78 18.06
CA ILE A 9 -19.71 -7.73 16.72
C ILE A 9 -20.00 -9.16 16.22
N GLY A 10 -19.06 -10.08 16.39
CA GLY A 10 -19.22 -11.49 16.00
C GLY A 10 -20.37 -12.19 16.73
N LYS A 11 -20.65 -11.78 17.98
CA LYS A 11 -21.75 -12.34 18.79
C LYS A 11 -23.13 -11.88 18.31
N TYR A 12 -23.28 -10.60 17.95
CA TYR A 12 -24.59 -9.98 17.69
C TYR A 12 -24.90 -9.80 16.20
N ALA A 13 -23.91 -9.68 15.33
CA ALA A 13 -24.14 -9.53 13.90
C ALA A 13 -24.72 -10.82 13.28
N LYS A 14 -25.66 -10.66 12.33
CA LYS A 14 -26.27 -11.76 11.57
C LYS A 14 -25.21 -12.63 10.88
N ASN A 15 -25.43 -13.94 10.77
CA ASN A 15 -24.46 -14.90 10.25
C ASN A 15 -24.07 -14.70 8.77
N ASN A 16 -24.89 -14.01 7.99
CA ASN A 16 -24.64 -13.71 6.57
C ASN A 16 -23.96 -12.36 6.34
N VAL A 17 -23.69 -11.58 7.40
CA VAL A 17 -23.03 -10.27 7.31
C VAL A 17 -21.52 -10.45 7.35
N ILE A 18 -20.78 -9.72 6.50
CA ILE A 18 -19.31 -9.63 6.52
C ILE A 18 -18.91 -8.78 7.73
N ILE A 19 -17.86 -9.19 8.43
CA ILE A 19 -17.22 -8.41 9.48
C ILE A 19 -15.81 -8.09 8.98
N SER A 20 -15.54 -6.81 8.74
CA SER A 20 -14.27 -6.33 8.22
C SER A 20 -13.68 -5.26 9.13
N SER A 21 -12.39 -5.35 9.39
CA SER A 21 -11.59 -4.29 10.03
C SER A 21 -10.76 -3.56 8.99
N SER A 22 -10.60 -2.25 9.15
CA SER A 22 -9.70 -1.41 8.35
C SER A 22 -8.29 -1.33 8.93
N SER A 23 -7.93 -2.20 9.87
CA SER A 23 -6.59 -2.20 10.48
C SER A 23 -5.50 -2.39 9.44
N SER A 24 -4.42 -1.59 9.56
CA SER A 24 -3.21 -1.74 8.75
C SER A 24 -2.31 -2.84 9.35
N GLY A 25 -1.83 -3.75 8.54
CA GLY A 25 -0.75 -4.69 8.85
C GLY A 25 -1.05 -5.82 9.84
N LEU A 26 -2.15 -5.77 10.60
CA LEU A 26 -2.48 -6.78 11.60
C LEU A 26 -3.11 -8.02 10.98
N LEU A 27 -2.64 -9.21 11.39
CA LEU A 27 -3.16 -10.46 10.87
C LEU A 27 -4.63 -10.69 11.22
N PRO A 28 -5.53 -10.89 10.25
CA PRO A 28 -6.95 -11.11 10.51
C PRO A 28 -7.21 -12.31 11.42
N THR A 29 -6.45 -13.40 11.31
CA THR A 29 -6.58 -14.55 12.22
C THR A 29 -6.37 -14.16 13.68
N LYS A 30 -5.44 -13.24 13.97
CA LYS A 30 -5.23 -12.74 15.34
C LYS A 30 -6.40 -11.87 15.79
N ILE A 31 -6.80 -10.87 14.98
CA ILE A 31 -7.88 -9.91 15.30
C ILE A 31 -9.18 -10.64 15.60
N TYR A 32 -9.51 -11.65 14.83
CA TYR A 32 -10.77 -12.40 14.91
C TYR A 32 -10.68 -13.72 15.68
N SER A 33 -9.57 -13.95 16.43
CA SER A 33 -9.33 -15.22 17.14
C SER A 33 -10.46 -15.64 18.09
N LYS A 34 -11.13 -14.67 18.73
CA LYS A 34 -12.26 -14.87 19.65
C LYS A 34 -13.62 -14.55 19.01
N CYS A 35 -13.68 -14.27 17.71
CA CYS A 35 -14.93 -13.92 17.04
C CYS A 35 -15.79 -15.16 16.79
N LYS A 36 -17.06 -15.09 17.17
CA LYS A 36 -18.05 -16.12 16.82
C LYS A 36 -18.23 -16.15 15.30
N ASN A 37 -18.16 -17.33 14.69
CA ASN A 37 -18.26 -17.54 13.25
C ASN A 37 -17.20 -16.74 12.46
N PRO A 38 -15.89 -17.01 12.62
CA PRO A 38 -14.80 -16.28 11.95
C PRO A 38 -14.74 -16.54 10.45
N ALA A 39 -15.54 -17.44 9.90
CA ALA A 39 -15.58 -17.72 8.47
C ALA A 39 -16.00 -16.51 7.61
N ARG A 40 -16.67 -15.51 8.21
CA ARG A 40 -17.17 -14.27 7.58
C ARG A 40 -16.33 -13.04 7.88
N THR A 41 -15.19 -13.23 8.57
CA THR A 41 -14.32 -12.14 8.98
C THR A 41 -13.13 -11.97 8.03
N MET A 42 -12.68 -10.74 7.83
CA MET A 42 -11.55 -10.39 7.00
C MET A 42 -11.02 -8.99 7.34
N ILE A 43 -9.94 -8.60 6.73
CA ILE A 43 -9.54 -7.19 6.65
C ILE A 43 -10.08 -6.60 5.35
N GLY A 44 -10.52 -5.35 5.39
CA GLY A 44 -10.75 -4.49 4.24
C GLY A 44 -9.95 -3.23 4.48
N HIS A 45 -8.71 -3.20 3.99
CA HIS A 45 -7.74 -2.14 4.23
C HIS A 45 -7.75 -1.14 3.07
N PRO A 46 -8.41 0.04 3.24
CA PRO A 46 -8.40 1.09 2.24
C PRO A 46 -7.13 1.92 2.37
N PHE A 47 -6.82 2.69 1.32
CA PHE A 47 -5.69 3.62 1.31
C PHE A 47 -6.12 5.04 1.59
N ASN A 48 -5.28 5.79 2.33
CA ASN A 48 -5.54 7.19 2.63
C ASN A 48 -5.11 8.09 1.44
N PRO A 49 -5.94 9.07 1.03
CA PRO A 49 -7.28 9.36 1.51
C PRO A 49 -8.33 8.41 0.93
N VAL A 50 -9.14 7.80 1.81
CA VAL A 50 -10.10 6.72 1.44
C VAL A 50 -11.12 7.18 0.40
N TYR A 51 -11.51 8.44 0.42
CA TYR A 51 -12.49 9.04 -0.49
C TYR A 51 -11.93 9.35 -1.88
N LEU A 52 -10.60 9.26 -2.09
CA LEU A 52 -9.94 9.47 -3.38
C LEU A 52 -9.17 8.24 -3.88
N CYS A 53 -8.61 7.44 -2.98
CA CYS A 53 -7.88 6.24 -3.35
C CYS A 53 -8.84 5.05 -3.46
N PRO A 54 -9.16 4.56 -4.68
CA PRO A 54 -10.15 3.51 -4.84
C PRO A 54 -9.67 2.12 -4.42
N GLY A 55 -8.38 1.93 -4.17
CA GLY A 55 -7.80 0.65 -3.76
C GLY A 55 -8.29 0.20 -2.40
N VAL A 56 -8.56 -1.10 -2.23
CA VAL A 56 -8.82 -1.73 -0.95
C VAL A 56 -8.26 -3.15 -0.94
N GLU A 57 -7.40 -3.46 0.01
CA GLU A 57 -6.90 -4.83 0.20
C GLU A 57 -7.93 -5.63 1.02
N VAL A 58 -8.42 -6.71 0.45
CA VAL A 58 -9.33 -7.64 1.12
C VAL A 58 -8.53 -8.87 1.54
N VAL A 59 -8.15 -8.95 2.82
CA VAL A 59 -7.21 -9.94 3.32
C VAL A 59 -7.96 -11.04 4.09
N ALA A 60 -7.83 -12.28 3.61
CA ALA A 60 -8.40 -13.45 4.27
C ALA A 60 -7.56 -13.88 5.49
N GLY A 61 -8.23 -14.20 6.60
CA GLY A 61 -7.64 -14.98 7.68
C GLY A 61 -7.76 -16.49 7.41
N LYS A 62 -7.12 -17.32 8.22
CA LYS A 62 -7.11 -18.78 8.06
C LYS A 62 -8.50 -19.42 8.02
N LYS A 63 -9.49 -18.84 8.70
CA LYS A 63 -10.85 -19.35 8.76
C LYS A 63 -11.83 -18.66 7.82
N THR A 64 -11.39 -17.63 7.08
CA THR A 64 -12.25 -16.90 6.14
C THR A 64 -12.65 -17.78 4.97
N LYS A 65 -13.95 -17.96 4.74
CA LYS A 65 -14.46 -18.75 3.61
C LYS A 65 -14.54 -17.91 2.33
N THR A 66 -14.19 -18.52 1.19
CA THR A 66 -14.18 -17.90 -0.14
C THR A 66 -15.51 -17.21 -0.51
N LYS A 67 -16.65 -17.76 -0.10
CA LYS A 67 -17.96 -17.13 -0.35
C LYS A 67 -18.06 -15.71 0.24
N PHE A 68 -17.44 -15.46 1.40
CA PHE A 68 -17.45 -14.14 2.02
C PHE A 68 -16.44 -13.19 1.39
N LEU A 69 -15.29 -13.70 0.89
CA LEU A 69 -14.37 -12.91 0.08
C LEU A 69 -15.04 -12.45 -1.22
N ASN A 70 -15.75 -13.34 -1.90
CA ASN A 70 -16.50 -13.00 -3.12
C ASN A 70 -17.60 -11.97 -2.84
N LYS A 71 -18.28 -12.09 -1.68
CA LYS A 71 -19.26 -11.10 -1.25
C LYS A 71 -18.64 -9.74 -0.96
N ALA A 72 -17.47 -9.70 -0.30
CA ALA A 72 -16.71 -8.47 -0.06
C ALA A 72 -16.24 -7.85 -1.37
N ASN A 73 -15.72 -8.65 -2.30
CA ASN A 73 -15.31 -8.19 -3.62
C ASN A 73 -16.47 -7.49 -4.37
N LYS A 74 -17.66 -8.11 -4.38
CA LYS A 74 -18.86 -7.52 -4.98
C LYS A 74 -19.27 -6.22 -4.29
N PHE A 75 -19.25 -6.21 -2.95
CA PHE A 75 -19.58 -5.03 -2.16
C PHE A 75 -18.63 -3.85 -2.46
N TYR A 76 -17.32 -4.04 -2.38
CA TYR A 76 -16.38 -2.95 -2.65
C TYR A 76 -16.50 -2.43 -4.08
N LYS A 77 -16.72 -3.32 -5.07
CA LYS A 77 -16.98 -2.90 -6.46
C LYS A 77 -18.26 -2.07 -6.60
N SER A 78 -19.33 -2.42 -5.86
CA SER A 78 -20.60 -1.68 -5.92
C SER A 78 -20.53 -0.26 -5.36
N ILE A 79 -19.51 0.04 -4.57
CA ILE A 79 -19.21 1.38 -4.07
C ILE A 79 -17.99 2.02 -4.77
N SER A 80 -17.73 1.61 -6.00
CA SER A 80 -16.66 2.15 -6.88
C SER A 80 -15.24 1.99 -6.35
N MET A 81 -15.00 1.02 -5.46
CA MET A 81 -13.65 0.67 -5.03
C MET A 81 -13.06 -0.47 -5.88
N ASN A 82 -11.72 -0.54 -5.89
CA ASN A 82 -10.95 -1.58 -6.59
C ASN A 82 -10.36 -2.59 -5.59
N PRO A 83 -11.07 -3.68 -5.25
CA PRO A 83 -10.60 -4.65 -4.27
C PRO A 83 -9.45 -5.51 -4.79
N ILE A 84 -8.40 -5.61 -3.99
CA ILE A 84 -7.25 -6.48 -4.17
C ILE A 84 -7.40 -7.66 -3.22
N ILE A 85 -7.70 -8.85 -3.76
CA ILE A 85 -7.96 -10.03 -2.93
C ILE A 85 -6.64 -10.70 -2.51
N VAL A 86 -6.34 -10.65 -1.22
CA VAL A 86 -5.18 -11.29 -0.61
C VAL A 86 -5.64 -12.59 0.06
N LYS A 87 -5.44 -13.72 -0.63
CA LYS A 87 -5.97 -15.04 -0.23
C LYS A 87 -5.34 -15.62 1.02
N LYS A 88 -4.13 -15.20 1.37
CA LYS A 88 -3.40 -15.62 2.56
C LYS A 88 -2.93 -14.40 3.32
N GLU A 89 -3.17 -14.41 4.63
CA GLU A 89 -2.68 -13.33 5.48
C GLU A 89 -1.15 -13.24 5.51
N LEU A 90 -0.65 -12.02 5.48
CA LEU A 90 0.76 -11.70 5.68
C LEU A 90 0.86 -10.39 6.47
N PRO A 91 1.88 -10.23 7.33
CA PRO A 91 2.09 -8.99 8.06
C PRO A 91 2.34 -7.83 7.09
N GLY A 92 1.68 -6.68 7.32
CA GLY A 92 1.82 -5.49 6.46
C GLY A 92 1.10 -5.58 5.11
N TYR A 93 0.38 -6.68 4.83
CA TYR A 93 -0.31 -6.95 3.57
C TYR A 93 0.59 -6.68 2.34
N LEU A 94 0.06 -6.25 1.19
CA LEU A 94 0.88 -6.02 0.00
C LEU A 94 1.42 -4.60 -0.04
N ALA A 95 0.54 -3.60 0.07
CA ALA A 95 0.91 -2.21 -0.14
C ALA A 95 1.79 -1.65 0.99
N ASP A 96 1.42 -1.90 2.25
CA ASP A 96 2.25 -1.45 3.39
C ASP A 96 3.64 -2.09 3.36
N ARG A 97 3.76 -3.35 2.96
CA ARG A 97 5.08 -3.99 2.83
C ARG A 97 5.96 -3.34 1.77
N LEU A 98 5.37 -3.00 0.61
CA LEU A 98 6.11 -2.33 -0.46
C LEU A 98 6.50 -0.91 -0.05
N GLN A 99 5.56 -0.18 0.56
CA GLN A 99 5.80 1.16 1.06
C GLN A 99 6.85 1.18 2.19
N GLU A 100 6.77 0.21 3.11
CA GLU A 100 7.72 0.07 4.21
C GLU A 100 9.15 -0.24 3.72
N ALA A 101 9.29 -1.00 2.63
CA ALA A 101 10.60 -1.25 2.02
C ALA A 101 11.25 0.04 1.52
N LEU A 102 10.50 0.90 0.82
CA LEU A 102 10.97 2.21 0.38
C LEU A 102 11.28 3.12 1.56
N TRP A 103 10.42 3.14 2.56
CA TRP A 103 10.59 3.95 3.76
C TRP A 103 11.86 3.60 4.52
N ARG A 104 12.11 2.30 4.75
CA ARG A 104 13.33 1.83 5.45
C ARG A 104 14.58 2.18 4.70
N GLU A 105 14.61 2.02 3.40
CA GLU A 105 15.76 2.38 2.58
C GLU A 105 16.01 3.90 2.60
N GLY A 106 14.96 4.70 2.47
CA GLY A 106 15.05 6.16 2.59
C GLY A 106 15.64 6.61 3.93
N LEU A 107 15.24 5.98 5.04
CA LEU A 107 15.80 6.26 6.37
C LEU A 107 17.30 5.91 6.45
N HIS A 108 17.77 4.84 5.81
CA HIS A 108 19.20 4.52 5.75
C HIS A 108 19.98 5.58 4.97
N ILE A 109 19.51 5.96 3.78
CA ILE A 109 20.15 6.96 2.92
C ILE A 109 20.31 8.30 3.65
N ILE A 110 19.24 8.75 4.38
CA ILE A 110 19.29 9.99 5.18
C ILE A 110 20.22 9.84 6.39
N ASN A 111 20.19 8.70 7.07
CA ASN A 111 21.03 8.45 8.25
C ASN A 111 22.53 8.48 7.90
N GLU A 112 22.89 7.95 6.75
CA GLU A 112 24.25 7.89 6.23
C GLU A 112 24.68 9.19 5.55
N GLY A 113 23.75 10.11 5.30
CA GLY A 113 24.04 11.44 4.76
C GLY A 113 24.23 11.50 3.26
N TYR A 114 23.78 10.48 2.52
CA TYR A 114 23.89 10.44 1.05
C TYR A 114 22.95 11.42 0.34
N ALA A 115 21.75 11.65 0.90
CA ALA A 115 20.75 12.52 0.30
C ALA A 115 19.89 13.22 1.37
N THR A 116 19.17 14.27 0.95
CA THR A 116 18.13 14.91 1.76
C THR A 116 16.78 14.24 1.55
N THR A 117 15.79 14.50 2.42
CA THR A 117 14.39 14.07 2.21
C THR A 117 13.87 14.56 0.87
N LYS A 118 14.18 15.80 0.49
CA LYS A 118 13.77 16.40 -0.78
C LYS A 118 14.33 15.66 -1.99
N ASP A 119 15.60 15.25 -1.93
CA ASP A 119 16.23 14.53 -3.04
C ASP A 119 15.61 13.15 -3.23
N LEU A 120 15.28 12.47 -2.12
CA LEU A 120 14.63 11.16 -2.15
C LEU A 120 13.19 11.25 -2.70
N ASP A 121 12.41 12.24 -2.26
CA ASP A 121 11.05 12.45 -2.77
C ASP A 121 11.11 12.75 -4.27
N ARG A 122 12.00 13.64 -4.72
CA ARG A 122 12.19 13.93 -6.14
C ARG A 122 12.64 12.72 -6.96
N ALA A 123 13.50 11.87 -6.42
CA ALA A 123 13.92 10.65 -7.10
C ALA A 123 12.73 9.72 -7.41
N ILE A 124 11.71 9.70 -6.54
CA ILE A 124 10.46 8.95 -6.78
C ILE A 124 9.52 9.74 -7.70
N GLU A 125 9.27 11.02 -7.41
CA GLU A 125 8.30 11.87 -8.13
C GLU A 125 8.66 12.03 -9.61
N ASP A 126 9.93 12.36 -9.91
CA ASP A 126 10.42 12.58 -11.27
C ASP A 126 10.87 11.29 -11.99
N GLY A 127 10.96 10.18 -11.25
CA GLY A 127 11.45 8.89 -11.72
C GLY A 127 10.36 7.82 -11.81
N PRO A 128 10.46 6.75 -11.01
CA PRO A 128 9.56 5.60 -11.11
C PRO A 128 8.10 5.94 -10.76
N GLY A 129 7.85 6.92 -9.90
CA GLY A 129 6.52 7.30 -9.46
C GLY A 129 5.59 7.75 -10.58
N LEU A 130 6.12 8.43 -11.60
CA LEU A 130 5.35 8.82 -12.79
C LEU A 130 4.73 7.61 -13.51
N ARG A 131 5.42 6.47 -13.51
CA ARG A 131 4.94 5.24 -14.14
C ARG A 131 4.02 4.45 -13.25
N TRP A 132 4.27 4.47 -11.92
CA TRP A 132 3.53 3.66 -10.95
C TRP A 132 2.05 4.05 -10.82
N SER A 133 1.67 5.25 -11.18
CA SER A 133 0.27 5.66 -11.20
C SER A 133 -0.55 4.98 -12.31
N LEU A 134 0.09 4.53 -13.40
CA LEU A 134 -0.53 3.82 -14.52
C LEU A 134 -0.27 2.31 -14.46
N MET A 135 0.97 1.91 -14.17
CA MET A 135 1.42 0.52 -14.14
C MET A 135 2.35 0.30 -12.94
N GLY A 136 2.20 -0.81 -12.23
CA GLY A 136 3.06 -1.15 -11.11
C GLY A 136 4.47 -1.57 -11.53
N THR A 137 5.31 -1.87 -10.55
CA THR A 137 6.73 -2.22 -10.73
C THR A 137 6.94 -3.39 -11.70
N PHE A 138 6.13 -4.45 -11.61
CA PHE A 138 6.29 -5.63 -12.46
C PHE A 138 6.06 -5.34 -13.93
N LEU A 139 5.03 -4.59 -14.29
CA LEU A 139 4.76 -4.21 -15.68
C LEU A 139 5.80 -3.21 -16.19
N THR A 140 6.27 -2.30 -15.35
CA THR A 140 7.38 -1.39 -15.66
C THR A 140 8.65 -2.17 -16.04
N PHE A 141 9.02 -3.19 -15.25
CA PHE A 141 10.18 -4.03 -15.54
C PHE A 141 9.98 -4.95 -16.75
N HIS A 142 8.73 -5.41 -16.97
CA HIS A 142 8.41 -6.13 -18.21
C HIS A 142 8.71 -5.29 -19.46
N LEU A 143 8.34 -4.01 -19.46
CA LEU A 143 8.65 -3.08 -20.56
C LEU A 143 10.16 -2.83 -20.69
N ALA A 144 10.88 -2.72 -19.57
CA ALA A 144 12.34 -2.54 -19.58
C ALA A 144 13.08 -3.73 -20.21
N GLY A 145 12.50 -4.93 -20.22
CA GLY A 145 13.04 -6.11 -20.91
C GLY A 145 12.88 -6.08 -22.45
N GLY A 146 12.32 -5.01 -23.03
CA GLY A 146 12.15 -4.85 -24.45
C GLY A 146 11.26 -5.94 -25.08
N LYS A 147 11.59 -6.41 -26.28
CA LYS A 147 10.80 -7.41 -27.02
C LYS A 147 10.61 -8.73 -26.29
N LEU A 148 11.54 -9.14 -25.45
CA LEU A 148 11.47 -10.38 -24.67
C LEU A 148 10.82 -10.20 -23.30
N GLY A 149 10.52 -8.96 -22.92
CA GLY A 149 9.79 -8.62 -21.69
C GLY A 149 10.47 -9.10 -20.42
N MET A 150 9.68 -9.57 -19.44
CA MET A 150 10.14 -9.99 -18.12
C MET A 150 11.20 -11.10 -18.17
N LYS A 151 11.17 -11.99 -19.18
CA LYS A 151 12.17 -13.04 -19.34
C LYS A 151 13.57 -12.43 -19.45
N HIS A 152 13.74 -11.50 -20.40
CA HIS A 152 15.02 -10.80 -20.60
C HIS A 152 15.43 -9.98 -19.39
N MET A 153 14.45 -9.27 -18.77
CA MET A 153 14.69 -8.52 -17.56
C MET A 153 15.27 -9.38 -16.43
N LEU A 154 14.72 -10.56 -16.20
CA LEU A 154 15.20 -11.50 -15.16
C LEU A 154 16.56 -12.10 -15.51
N GLU A 155 16.81 -12.42 -16.78
CA GLU A 155 18.09 -12.97 -17.22
C GLU A 155 19.22 -11.95 -17.11
N GLN A 156 18.98 -10.71 -17.54
CA GLN A 156 19.99 -9.66 -17.58
C GLN A 156 20.22 -9.01 -16.20
N PHE A 157 19.16 -8.68 -15.47
CA PHE A 157 19.23 -7.92 -14.22
C PHE A 157 19.03 -8.78 -12.97
N GLY A 158 18.58 -10.04 -13.11
CA GLY A 158 18.46 -10.97 -11.99
C GLY A 158 19.74 -11.11 -11.14
N PRO A 159 20.94 -11.18 -11.74
CA PRO A 159 22.20 -11.19 -10.99
C PRO A 159 22.41 -9.97 -10.08
N ALA A 160 21.87 -8.81 -10.43
CA ALA A 160 21.96 -7.58 -9.64
C ALA A 160 21.21 -7.66 -8.30
N LEU A 161 20.27 -8.58 -8.15
CA LEU A 161 19.60 -8.84 -6.86
C LEU A 161 20.53 -9.30 -5.74
N LYS A 162 21.73 -9.77 -6.11
CA LYS A 162 22.80 -10.17 -5.15
C LYS A 162 23.65 -9.00 -4.70
N LEU A 163 23.53 -7.83 -5.36
CA LEU A 163 24.30 -6.64 -5.03
C LEU A 163 23.70 -5.97 -3.78
N PRO A 164 24.55 -5.35 -2.94
CA PRO A 164 24.11 -4.70 -1.70
C PRO A 164 23.50 -3.30 -1.96
N TRP A 165 22.53 -3.22 -2.89
CA TRP A 165 21.89 -1.95 -3.25
C TRP A 165 20.83 -1.51 -2.28
N THR A 166 20.31 -2.43 -1.46
CA THR A 166 19.33 -2.12 -0.41
C THR A 166 19.67 -2.82 0.89
N LYS A 167 19.26 -2.25 2.01
CA LYS A 167 19.47 -2.85 3.34
C LYS A 167 18.23 -3.58 3.85
N LEU A 168 17.02 -3.14 3.49
CA LEU A 168 15.71 -3.66 3.90
C LEU A 168 15.48 -3.81 5.42
N LYS A 169 16.53 -3.70 6.24
CA LYS A 169 16.47 -3.71 7.70
C LYS A 169 16.26 -2.28 8.21
N ALA A 170 15.27 -2.11 9.10
CA ALA A 170 15.00 -0.79 9.68
C ALA A 170 16.23 -0.22 10.41
N PRO A 171 16.63 1.03 10.16
CA PRO A 171 17.68 1.69 10.94
C PRO A 171 17.15 2.04 12.34
N LYS A 172 18.05 2.19 13.30
CA LYS A 172 17.69 2.71 14.63
C LYS A 172 17.28 4.18 14.52
N LEU A 173 16.10 4.53 14.98
CA LEU A 173 15.62 5.92 15.05
C LEU A 173 16.37 6.66 16.15
N SER A 174 17.59 7.10 15.86
CA SER A 174 18.37 7.94 16.76
C SER A 174 17.81 9.36 16.78
N LYS A 175 18.13 10.14 17.84
CA LYS A 175 17.78 11.58 17.89
C LYS A 175 18.29 12.34 16.67
N LYS A 176 19.50 12.00 16.19
CA LYS A 176 20.11 12.61 14.98
C LYS A 176 19.30 12.30 13.72
N LEU A 177 18.90 11.03 13.49
CA LEU A 177 18.08 10.65 12.34
C LEU A 177 16.70 11.32 12.37
N SER A 178 16.01 11.25 13.52
CA SER A 178 14.71 11.89 13.71
C SER A 178 14.76 13.40 13.44
N SER A 179 15.79 14.10 13.96
CA SER A 179 15.97 15.53 13.72
C SER A 179 16.18 15.84 12.23
N ARG A 180 17.00 15.06 11.53
CA ARG A 180 17.23 15.23 10.07
C ARG A 180 15.94 15.08 9.26
N VAL A 181 15.16 14.03 9.56
CA VAL A 181 13.88 13.79 8.86
C VAL A 181 12.89 14.92 9.13
N ILE A 182 12.69 15.28 10.40
CA ILE A 182 11.74 16.35 10.79
C ILE A 182 12.13 17.69 10.16
N SER A 183 13.41 18.09 10.27
CA SER A 183 13.84 19.38 9.69
C SER A 183 13.78 19.38 8.16
N GLY A 184 14.12 18.26 7.51
CA GLY A 184 14.03 18.12 6.06
C GLY A 184 12.59 18.25 5.56
N THR A 185 11.65 17.51 6.12
CA THR A 185 10.23 17.59 5.73
C THR A 185 9.60 18.94 6.05
N LYS A 186 9.98 19.59 7.17
CA LYS A 186 9.56 20.96 7.48
C LYS A 186 10.04 21.97 6.42
N SER A 187 11.29 21.82 5.98
CA SER A 187 11.85 22.66 4.91
C SER A 187 11.12 22.44 3.58
N GLN A 188 10.80 21.19 3.21
CA GLN A 188 10.02 20.86 2.01
C GLN A 188 8.61 21.47 2.04
N ALA A 189 7.96 21.49 3.20
CA ALA A 189 6.63 22.07 3.37
C ALA A 189 6.59 23.59 3.12
N LYS A 190 7.74 24.30 3.14
CA LYS A 190 7.84 25.75 2.87
C LYS A 190 6.80 26.60 3.60
N GLY A 191 6.60 26.33 4.89
CA GLY A 191 5.62 27.03 5.72
C GLY A 191 4.15 26.66 5.49
N LYS A 192 3.84 25.77 4.53
CA LYS A 192 2.48 25.30 4.33
C LYS A 192 2.04 24.39 5.48
N SER A 193 0.81 24.54 5.92
CA SER A 193 0.21 23.61 6.89
C SER A 193 -0.07 22.23 6.25
N VAL A 194 -0.21 21.21 7.08
CA VAL A 194 -0.62 19.87 6.62
C VAL A 194 -1.95 19.93 5.86
N ALA A 195 -2.91 20.75 6.32
CA ALA A 195 -4.20 20.95 5.65
C ALA A 195 -4.04 21.52 4.22
N MET A 196 -3.19 22.54 4.04
CA MET A 196 -2.91 23.10 2.72
C MET A 196 -2.26 22.07 1.78
N ILE A 197 -1.28 21.31 2.26
CA ILE A 197 -0.62 20.27 1.46
C ILE A 197 -1.63 19.17 1.11
N SER A 198 -2.51 18.79 2.03
CA SER A 198 -3.57 17.80 1.79
C SER A 198 -4.55 18.27 0.71
N SER A 199 -4.97 19.53 0.73
CA SER A 199 -5.86 20.11 -0.30
C SER A 199 -5.22 20.05 -1.70
N ILE A 200 -3.95 20.41 -1.81
CA ILE A 200 -3.20 20.34 -3.09
C ILE A 200 -3.10 18.89 -3.59
N ARG A 201 -2.79 17.95 -2.68
CA ARG A 201 -2.77 16.51 -3.00
C ARG A 201 -4.13 16.02 -3.51
N ASP A 202 -5.20 16.40 -2.85
CA ASP A 202 -6.55 15.94 -3.19
C ASP A 202 -6.98 16.44 -4.57
N GLU A 203 -6.71 17.71 -4.89
CA GLU A 203 -6.93 18.26 -6.23
C GLU A 203 -6.10 17.51 -7.29
N TYR A 204 -4.81 17.26 -7.03
CA TYR A 204 -3.96 16.48 -7.92
C TYR A 204 -4.52 15.07 -8.14
N LEU A 205 -4.92 14.37 -7.07
CA LEU A 205 -5.45 13.01 -7.16
C LEU A 205 -6.75 12.93 -7.95
N VAL A 206 -7.65 13.93 -7.83
CA VAL A 206 -8.88 14.02 -8.64
C VAL A 206 -8.52 14.11 -10.13
N ASN A 207 -7.59 14.98 -10.50
CA ASN A 207 -7.17 15.14 -11.89
C ASN A 207 -6.41 13.92 -12.42
N LEU A 208 -5.56 13.31 -11.61
CA LEU A 208 -4.84 12.08 -11.95
C LEU A 208 -5.80 10.92 -12.20
N GLN A 209 -6.86 10.76 -11.42
CA GLN A 209 -7.87 9.71 -11.63
C GLN A 209 -8.60 9.89 -12.96
N LYS A 210 -8.97 11.14 -13.32
CA LYS A 210 -9.57 11.44 -14.62
C LYS A 210 -8.62 11.03 -15.77
N LEU A 211 -7.33 11.37 -15.64
CA LEU A 211 -6.30 11.01 -16.60
C LEU A 211 -6.10 9.50 -16.70
N ARG A 212 -5.96 8.81 -15.56
CA ARG A 212 -5.83 7.36 -15.51
C ARG A 212 -6.97 6.64 -16.20
N LYS A 213 -8.21 6.99 -15.90
CA LYS A 213 -9.40 6.39 -16.50
C LYS A 213 -9.33 6.42 -18.03
N LYS A 214 -8.92 7.57 -18.62
CA LYS A 214 -8.76 7.73 -20.07
C LYS A 214 -7.75 6.73 -20.68
N TYR A 215 -6.69 6.36 -19.94
CA TYR A 215 -5.62 5.49 -20.45
C TYR A 215 -5.79 4.01 -20.07
N GLU A 216 -6.43 3.71 -18.93
CA GLU A 216 -6.74 2.34 -18.52
C GLU A 216 -7.65 1.64 -19.55
N ASP A 217 -8.62 2.35 -20.10
CA ASP A 217 -9.50 1.83 -21.15
C ASP A 217 -8.74 1.46 -22.45
N LYS A 218 -7.60 2.13 -22.71
CA LYS A 218 -6.72 1.81 -23.85
C LYS A 218 -5.81 0.60 -23.58
N LEU A 219 -5.42 0.35 -22.32
CA LEU A 219 -4.58 -0.79 -21.95
C LEU A 219 -5.38 -2.09 -21.81
N ARG A 220 -6.71 -2.00 -21.62
CA ARG A 220 -7.60 -3.17 -21.44
C ARG A 220 -8.24 -3.65 -22.73
N LYS A 221 -8.16 -2.90 -23.81
CA LYS A 221 -8.53 -3.28 -25.17
C LYS A 221 -7.36 -3.95 -25.89
#